data_f1f1a5056a5b02099c9b70ec208ed402
#
_entry.id   f1f1a5056a5b02099c9b70ec208ed402
#
_cell.length_a   1.000
_cell.length_b   1.000
_cell.length_c   1.000
_cell.angle_alpha   90.00
_cell.angle_beta   90.00
_cell.angle_gamma   90.00
#
_symmetry.space_group_name_H-M   'P 1'
#
loop_
_entity.id
_entity.type
_entity.pdbx_description
1 polymer ?
#
loop_
_entity_poly.entity_id
_entity_poly.type
_entity_poly.pdbx_seq_one_letter_code
_entity_poly.pdbx_strand_id
1 'polypeptide(L)'
;MKLRDLFSDDATIGPQAEAVAVTGLAVDSRAVKPGDVFFALAGSKTDGSRFIEAAIASGAVAVAGNHLPQGDHRVPFVVTANPRRALALAAAKFYPRQPQTIAAVTGTSGKTSVAAFARQIWQRLGHASASIGTIGLVSPMRTIYGSLTTPDPIALHRQLDEIAREGVTHLALEASSHGLDQFRLDGVRIAAGGFTNLSRDHMDYHPDVAHYLNAKLRLFRDLVAADGAAVISADHDCSQAVIEAARGRKLRMITVGCKGDRAGEGIWLLGADIDGLAQKLTLQHRGRNYATRLPLVGEFQIENALVAAGLAIGTGSEPRSVFAALEHLEGAKGRLERVGERNGAPIFVDYAHKPDALAKALQALRPYAKRKLVVVFGAGGDRDAGKRPLMGAIAAENADSVIVTDDNPRSENPDLIRSAILAAAKGAREIGDRAEAIRTAIAGLEPGDALLIAGKGHETGQIVGNSTLPFSDHDAVTSALAPRVA
;
A
#
# COMPACT_ATOMS: atom_id res chain seq x y z
N MET A 1 -9.37 20.63 23.68
CA MET A 1 -10.14 19.46 24.16
C MET A 1 -9.71 19.16 25.59
N LYS A 2 -10.55 18.59 26.45
CA LYS A 2 -10.10 18.19 27.79
C LYS A 2 -9.40 16.84 27.73
N LEU A 3 -8.41 16.61 28.61
CA LEU A 3 -7.66 15.35 28.66
C LEU A 3 -8.59 14.13 28.81
N ARG A 4 -9.61 14.21 29.66
CA ARG A 4 -10.60 13.13 29.85
C ARG A 4 -11.33 12.76 28.57
N ASP A 5 -11.64 13.74 27.71
CA ASP A 5 -12.41 13.50 26.49
C ASP A 5 -11.61 12.70 25.44
N LEU A 6 -10.27 12.73 25.51
CA LEU A 6 -9.39 12.02 24.59
C LEU A 6 -9.35 10.51 24.85
N PHE A 7 -9.49 10.09 26.09
CA PHE A 7 -9.31 8.69 26.47
C PHE A 7 -10.65 7.96 26.64
N SER A 8 -10.61 6.64 26.56
CA SER A 8 -11.72 5.75 26.83
C SER A 8 -11.70 5.32 28.31
N ASP A 9 -12.73 4.61 28.77
CA ASP A 9 -12.88 4.22 30.17
C ASP A 9 -11.84 3.20 30.66
N ASP A 10 -11.09 2.58 29.74
CA ASP A 10 -9.95 1.70 30.03
C ASP A 10 -8.66 2.45 30.43
N ALA A 11 -8.66 3.79 30.34
CA ALA A 11 -7.55 4.61 30.77
C ALA A 11 -7.77 5.19 32.18
N THR A 12 -6.76 5.07 33.04
CA THR A 12 -6.76 5.67 34.37
C THR A 12 -6.20 7.09 34.31
N ILE A 13 -7.01 8.05 34.70
CA ILE A 13 -6.68 9.47 34.79
C ILE A 13 -7.02 9.96 36.20
N GLY A 14 -6.05 10.63 36.86
CA GLY A 14 -6.33 11.23 38.19
C GLY A 14 -7.38 12.34 38.08
N PRO A 15 -8.30 12.49 39.08
CA PRO A 15 -9.42 13.44 38.99
C PRO A 15 -9.02 14.88 38.68
N GLN A 16 -7.89 15.34 39.26
CA GLN A 16 -7.36 16.71 39.03
C GLN A 16 -6.84 16.93 37.59
N ALA A 17 -6.53 15.85 36.86
CA ALA A 17 -5.99 15.88 35.51
C ALA A 17 -7.08 15.91 34.44
N GLU A 18 -8.30 15.53 34.76
CA GLU A 18 -9.39 15.37 33.78
C GLU A 18 -9.70 16.65 33.00
N ALA A 19 -9.58 17.81 33.68
CA ALA A 19 -9.88 19.11 33.09
C ALA A 19 -8.71 19.76 32.33
N VAL A 20 -7.52 19.13 32.29
CA VAL A 20 -6.34 19.66 31.58
C VAL A 20 -6.68 19.91 30.12
N ALA A 21 -6.40 21.12 29.66
CA ALA A 21 -6.62 21.51 28.26
C ALA A 21 -5.52 20.92 27.34
N VAL A 22 -5.93 20.23 26.30
CA VAL A 22 -5.04 19.61 25.32
C VAL A 22 -5.21 20.28 23.96
N THR A 23 -4.09 20.67 23.34
CA THR A 23 -4.06 21.34 22.04
C THR A 23 -3.42 20.51 20.92
N GLY A 24 -2.78 19.39 21.27
CA GLY A 24 -2.17 18.48 20.29
C GLY A 24 -1.76 17.13 20.87
N LEU A 25 -1.26 16.27 20.00
CA LEU A 25 -0.80 14.91 20.31
C LEU A 25 0.60 14.72 19.73
N ALA A 26 1.50 14.08 20.48
CA ALA A 26 2.86 13.81 20.04
C ALA A 26 3.35 12.40 20.42
N VAL A 27 4.16 11.78 19.57
CA VAL A 27 4.86 10.51 19.80
C VAL A 27 6.38 10.65 19.72
N ASP A 28 6.87 11.77 19.21
CA ASP A 28 8.30 12.13 19.16
C ASP A 28 8.52 13.33 20.08
N SER A 29 9.36 13.16 21.11
CA SER A 29 9.63 14.22 22.09
C SER A 29 10.21 15.50 21.45
N ARG A 30 10.88 15.38 20.31
CA ARG A 30 11.44 16.52 19.55
C ARG A 30 10.37 17.33 18.81
N ALA A 31 9.20 16.73 18.58
CA ALA A 31 8.07 17.35 17.89
C ALA A 31 6.99 17.87 18.86
N VAL A 32 7.16 17.67 20.17
CA VAL A 32 6.25 18.15 21.21
C VAL A 32 6.15 19.67 21.19
N LYS A 33 4.93 20.17 21.27
CA LYS A 33 4.61 21.61 21.42
C LYS A 33 3.89 21.83 22.75
N PRO A 34 3.94 23.06 23.29
CA PRO A 34 3.18 23.41 24.50
C PRO A 34 1.69 23.08 24.32
N GLY A 35 1.15 22.30 25.27
CA GLY A 35 -0.23 21.86 25.26
C GLY A 35 -0.45 20.45 24.66
N ASP A 36 0.59 19.77 24.19
CA ASP A 36 0.47 18.41 23.67
C ASP A 36 0.37 17.35 24.78
N VAL A 37 -0.31 16.24 24.47
CA VAL A 37 -0.16 14.98 25.20
C VAL A 37 0.94 14.17 24.51
N PHE A 38 1.96 13.79 25.25
CA PHE A 38 3.03 12.91 24.78
C PHE A 38 2.68 11.44 25.04
N PHE A 39 2.68 10.61 23.99
CA PHE A 39 2.48 9.17 24.10
C PHE A 39 3.85 8.45 24.15
N ALA A 40 4.20 7.95 25.33
CA ALA A 40 5.44 7.20 25.57
C ALA A 40 5.27 5.74 25.09
N LEU A 41 5.52 5.49 23.81
CA LEU A 41 5.35 4.18 23.18
C LEU A 41 6.65 3.38 23.21
N ALA A 42 6.57 2.09 23.54
CA ALA A 42 7.69 1.17 23.34
C ALA A 42 7.94 0.97 21.83
N GLY A 43 9.10 1.36 21.34
CA GLY A 43 9.54 1.18 19.96
C GLY A 43 10.37 -0.09 19.79
N SER A 44 10.67 -0.49 18.53
CA SER A 44 11.53 -1.63 18.22
C SER A 44 13.01 -1.39 18.57
N LYS A 45 13.46 -0.14 18.55
CA LYS A 45 14.86 0.25 18.83
C LYS A 45 15.03 1.03 20.12
N THR A 46 13.99 1.73 20.59
CA THR A 46 14.07 2.64 21.73
C THR A 46 12.73 2.70 22.44
N ASP A 47 12.74 2.69 23.78
CA ASP A 47 11.53 2.88 24.58
C ASP A 47 11.25 4.38 24.73
N GLY A 48 10.02 4.82 24.39
CA GLY A 48 9.56 6.19 24.49
C GLY A 48 9.54 6.73 25.93
N SER A 49 9.51 5.85 26.94
CA SER A 49 9.59 6.24 28.36
C SER A 49 10.85 7.05 28.69
N ARG A 50 11.97 6.79 27.98
CA ARG A 50 13.23 7.51 28.14
C ARG A 50 13.15 8.99 27.77
N PHE A 51 12.14 9.41 27.02
CA PHE A 51 11.98 10.77 26.51
C PHE A 51 10.92 11.57 27.24
N ILE A 52 10.36 11.05 28.34
CA ILE A 52 9.28 11.68 29.09
C ILE A 52 9.72 13.07 29.61
N GLU A 53 10.89 13.15 30.26
CA GLU A 53 11.41 14.41 30.79
C GLU A 53 11.66 15.46 29.71
N ALA A 54 12.20 15.02 28.56
CA ALA A 54 12.40 15.90 27.40
C ALA A 54 11.08 16.41 26.83
N ALA A 55 10.05 15.54 26.77
CA ALA A 55 8.71 15.92 26.32
C ALA A 55 8.05 16.93 27.27
N ILE A 56 8.18 16.72 28.59
CA ILE A 56 7.68 17.66 29.62
C ILE A 56 8.40 19.00 29.51
N ALA A 57 9.72 19.00 29.37
CA ALA A 57 10.53 20.21 29.18
C ALA A 57 10.13 20.98 27.90
N SER A 58 9.68 20.27 26.85
CA SER A 58 9.18 20.84 25.59
C SER A 58 7.73 21.35 25.69
N GLY A 59 7.05 21.16 26.84
CA GLY A 59 5.71 21.71 27.11
C GLY A 59 4.56 20.70 26.99
N ALA A 60 4.85 19.38 27.05
CA ALA A 60 3.79 18.39 27.20
C ALA A 60 2.97 18.65 28.47
N VAL A 61 1.65 18.69 28.35
CA VAL A 61 0.73 18.93 29.48
C VAL A 61 0.25 17.64 30.14
N ALA A 62 0.47 16.50 29.51
CA ALA A 62 0.23 15.16 30.05
C ALA A 62 1.09 14.15 29.31
N VAL A 63 1.30 12.99 29.94
CA VAL A 63 1.98 11.84 29.33
C VAL A 63 1.07 10.62 29.40
N ALA A 64 0.98 9.85 28.32
CA ALA A 64 0.25 8.59 28.27
C ALA A 64 1.21 7.41 28.04
N GLY A 65 1.03 6.34 28.81
CA GLY A 65 1.89 5.16 28.75
C GLY A 65 1.23 3.93 29.38
N ASN A 66 1.93 2.80 29.41
CA ASN A 66 1.43 1.55 29.99
C ASN A 66 1.70 1.38 31.49
N HIS A 67 2.55 2.21 32.06
CA HIS A 67 2.85 2.22 33.51
C HIS A 67 3.25 3.63 33.93
N LEU A 68 3.09 3.91 35.21
CA LEU A 68 3.60 5.15 35.83
C LEU A 68 5.13 5.04 35.94
N PRO A 69 5.89 6.01 35.42
CA PRO A 69 7.32 6.08 35.70
C PRO A 69 7.56 6.37 37.19
N GLN A 70 8.74 5.99 37.70
CA GLN A 70 9.11 6.29 39.08
C GLN A 70 9.44 7.79 39.22
N GLY A 71 9.00 8.41 40.32
CA GLY A 71 9.28 9.81 40.66
C GLY A 71 8.05 10.70 40.72
N ASP A 72 8.25 11.95 41.16
CA ASP A 72 7.22 12.99 41.19
C ASP A 72 7.23 13.74 39.86
N HIS A 73 6.18 13.63 39.07
CA HIS A 73 6.09 14.23 37.74
C HIS A 73 5.28 15.52 37.77
N ARG A 74 5.79 16.55 37.12
CA ARG A 74 5.18 17.89 37.04
C ARG A 74 3.88 17.94 36.24
N VAL A 75 3.57 16.88 35.48
CA VAL A 75 2.38 16.76 34.62
C VAL A 75 1.64 15.46 34.91
N PRO A 76 0.32 15.41 34.72
CA PRO A 76 -0.46 14.20 34.93
C PRO A 76 -0.05 13.07 33.97
N PHE A 77 -0.21 11.84 34.48
CA PHE A 77 0.05 10.64 33.76
C PHE A 77 -1.26 9.87 33.48
N VAL A 78 -1.44 9.42 32.22
CA VAL A 78 -2.55 8.59 31.79
C VAL A 78 -2.02 7.16 31.60
N VAL A 79 -2.51 6.24 32.41
CA VAL A 79 -2.12 4.82 32.32
C VAL A 79 -3.16 4.06 31.50
N THR A 80 -2.73 3.32 30.49
CA THR A 80 -3.59 2.50 29.64
C THR A 80 -2.89 1.19 29.29
N ALA A 81 -3.66 0.10 29.24
CA ALA A 81 -3.13 -1.24 28.92
C ALA A 81 -2.50 -1.31 27.52
N ASN A 82 -3.01 -0.51 26.55
CA ASN A 82 -2.50 -0.45 25.19
C ASN A 82 -2.32 1.01 24.74
N PRO A 83 -1.15 1.62 25.00
CA PRO A 83 -0.90 3.02 24.64
C PRO A 83 -0.95 3.28 23.11
N ARG A 84 -0.64 2.28 22.26
CA ARG A 84 -0.74 2.42 20.80
C ARG A 84 -2.20 2.58 20.35
N ARG A 85 -3.08 1.73 20.90
CA ARG A 85 -4.52 1.80 20.64
C ARG A 85 -5.11 3.09 21.23
N ALA A 86 -4.71 3.46 22.44
CA ALA A 86 -5.13 4.70 23.07
C ALA A 86 -4.75 5.93 22.24
N LEU A 87 -3.53 5.97 21.67
CA LEU A 87 -3.10 7.02 20.75
C LEU A 87 -4.01 7.12 19.52
N ALA A 88 -4.33 5.99 18.88
CA ALA A 88 -5.15 5.99 17.68
C ALA A 88 -6.58 6.48 17.98
N LEU A 89 -7.17 6.03 19.08
CA LEU A 89 -8.50 6.49 19.54
C LEU A 89 -8.50 7.97 19.96
N ALA A 90 -7.44 8.42 20.61
CA ALA A 90 -7.27 9.84 20.96
C ALA A 90 -7.14 10.71 19.70
N ALA A 91 -6.36 10.25 18.70
CA ALA A 91 -6.23 10.93 17.41
C ALA A 91 -7.58 11.00 16.66
N ALA A 92 -8.37 9.92 16.69
CA ALA A 92 -9.71 9.89 16.10
C ALA A 92 -10.67 10.89 16.75
N LYS A 93 -10.58 11.09 18.08
CA LYS A 93 -11.37 12.07 18.80
C LYS A 93 -10.87 13.50 18.57
N PHE A 94 -9.54 13.69 18.46
CA PHE A 94 -8.92 14.97 18.22
C PHE A 94 -9.19 15.48 16.79
N TYR A 95 -9.21 14.57 15.79
CA TYR A 95 -9.53 14.80 14.39
C TYR A 95 -10.81 14.03 14.01
N PRO A 96 -12.01 14.53 14.38
CA PRO A 96 -13.22 13.71 14.41
C PRO A 96 -13.87 13.46 13.03
N ARG A 97 -13.48 14.22 12.00
CA ARG A 97 -14.09 14.09 10.68
C ARG A 97 -13.42 12.98 9.88
N GLN A 98 -14.24 12.23 9.17
CA GLN A 98 -13.78 11.16 8.28
C GLN A 98 -14.69 11.12 7.06
N PRO A 99 -14.21 10.68 5.89
CA PRO A 99 -15.07 10.35 4.76
C PRO A 99 -16.22 9.44 5.17
N GLN A 100 -17.37 9.62 4.55
CA GLN A 100 -18.59 8.86 4.88
C GLN A 100 -18.40 7.35 4.67
N THR A 101 -17.70 6.97 3.62
CA THR A 101 -17.45 5.58 3.23
C THR A 101 -15.96 5.32 3.18
N ILE A 102 -15.45 4.43 4.03
CA ILE A 102 -14.05 4.02 4.05
C ILE A 102 -13.98 2.51 3.84
N ALA A 103 -13.25 2.08 2.82
CA ALA A 103 -12.85 0.69 2.65
C ALA A 103 -11.36 0.54 2.91
N ALA A 104 -10.97 -0.52 3.61
CA ALA A 104 -9.57 -0.84 3.87
C ALA A 104 -9.17 -2.17 3.21
N VAL A 105 -7.98 -2.27 2.64
CA VAL A 105 -7.50 -3.48 1.99
C VAL A 105 -6.20 -3.96 2.61
N THR A 106 -6.13 -5.26 2.92
CA THR A 106 -4.92 -5.94 3.40
C THR A 106 -4.55 -7.12 2.51
N GLY A 107 -3.36 -7.63 2.70
CA GLY A 107 -2.76 -8.75 1.96
C GLY A 107 -1.25 -8.56 1.85
N THR A 108 -0.54 -9.48 1.21
CA THR A 108 0.90 -9.30 0.93
C THR A 108 1.09 -8.38 -0.28
N SER A 109 0.49 -8.73 -1.41
CA SER A 109 0.55 -7.99 -2.67
C SER A 109 -0.82 -7.45 -3.08
N GLY A 110 -0.87 -6.50 -4.02
CA GLY A 110 -2.13 -6.00 -4.60
C GLY A 110 -2.79 -4.83 -3.87
N LYS A 111 -2.48 -4.55 -2.60
CA LYS A 111 -3.12 -3.49 -1.79
C LYS A 111 -3.17 -2.12 -2.51
N THR A 112 -2.04 -1.69 -3.05
CA THR A 112 -1.92 -0.39 -3.75
C THR A 112 -2.80 -0.34 -4.99
N SER A 113 -2.79 -1.40 -5.80
CA SER A 113 -3.65 -1.51 -6.98
C SER A 113 -5.13 -1.51 -6.58
N VAL A 114 -5.52 -2.32 -5.59
CA VAL A 114 -6.92 -2.37 -5.11
C VAL A 114 -7.37 -1.01 -4.58
N ALA A 115 -6.56 -0.33 -3.78
CA ALA A 115 -6.91 1.00 -3.26
C ALA A 115 -7.05 2.04 -4.39
N ALA A 116 -6.14 2.02 -5.37
CA ALA A 116 -6.23 2.89 -6.54
C ALA A 116 -7.46 2.58 -7.40
N PHE A 117 -7.76 1.30 -7.64
CA PHE A 117 -8.91 0.89 -8.44
C PHE A 117 -10.24 1.19 -7.75
N ALA A 118 -10.36 0.94 -6.44
CA ALA A 118 -11.57 1.30 -5.68
C ALA A 118 -11.82 2.81 -5.74
N ARG A 119 -10.77 3.64 -5.57
CA ARG A 119 -10.86 5.09 -5.76
C ARG A 119 -11.34 5.46 -7.16
N GLN A 120 -10.77 4.86 -8.22
CA GLN A 120 -11.15 5.13 -9.62
C GLN A 120 -12.58 4.68 -9.92
N ILE A 121 -13.01 3.51 -9.42
CA ILE A 121 -14.40 3.05 -9.55
C ILE A 121 -15.35 4.07 -8.94
N TRP A 122 -15.14 4.48 -7.69
CA TRP A 122 -16.00 5.48 -7.04
C TRP A 122 -15.99 6.83 -7.76
N GLN A 123 -14.81 7.26 -8.24
CA GLN A 123 -14.70 8.49 -9.05
C GLN A 123 -15.54 8.40 -10.32
N ARG A 124 -15.51 7.26 -11.00
CA ARG A 124 -16.31 7.01 -12.20
C ARG A 124 -17.82 6.98 -11.92
N LEU A 125 -18.18 6.56 -10.71
CA LEU A 125 -19.57 6.57 -10.22
C LEU A 125 -20.01 7.96 -9.70
N GLY A 126 -19.18 8.98 -9.82
CA GLY A 126 -19.52 10.36 -9.44
C GLY A 126 -19.22 10.72 -7.98
N HIS A 127 -18.50 9.88 -7.23
CA HIS A 127 -18.13 10.18 -5.85
C HIS A 127 -16.79 10.94 -5.77
N ALA A 128 -16.72 11.92 -4.88
CA ALA A 128 -15.46 12.53 -4.50
C ALA A 128 -14.64 11.51 -3.70
N SER A 129 -13.65 10.87 -4.34
CA SER A 129 -12.94 9.72 -3.80
C SER A 129 -11.45 9.97 -3.65
N ALA A 130 -10.86 9.36 -2.61
CA ALA A 130 -9.43 9.42 -2.32
C ALA A 130 -8.86 8.01 -2.05
N SER A 131 -7.53 7.90 -2.06
CA SER A 131 -6.81 6.73 -1.55
C SER A 131 -5.64 7.14 -0.67
N ILE A 132 -5.38 6.37 0.39
CA ILE A 132 -4.21 6.50 1.27
C ILE A 132 -3.47 5.17 1.30
N GLY A 133 -2.17 5.18 1.01
CA GLY A 133 -1.38 3.97 0.99
C GLY A 133 0.09 4.21 0.67
N THR A 134 0.73 3.24 0.06
CA THR A 134 2.16 3.25 -0.30
C THR A 134 2.53 4.45 -1.20
N ILE A 135 1.64 4.89 -2.07
CA ILE A 135 1.83 6.08 -2.93
C ILE A 135 1.66 7.37 -2.10
N GLY A 136 1.06 7.27 -0.91
CA GLY A 136 0.65 8.40 -0.09
C GLY A 136 -0.85 8.68 -0.19
N LEU A 137 -1.25 9.93 0.00
CA LEU A 137 -2.61 10.41 -0.19
C LEU A 137 -2.80 10.85 -1.65
N VAL A 138 -3.80 10.29 -2.32
CA VAL A 138 -4.28 10.75 -3.63
C VAL A 138 -5.74 11.15 -3.48
N SER A 139 -6.05 12.42 -3.71
CA SER A 139 -7.41 12.99 -3.62
C SER A 139 -7.73 13.82 -4.85
N PRO A 140 -8.98 14.25 -5.06
CA PRO A 140 -9.32 15.15 -6.17
C PRO A 140 -8.56 16.48 -6.14
N MET A 141 -8.16 16.95 -4.94
CA MET A 141 -7.52 18.26 -4.75
C MET A 141 -6.00 18.18 -4.77
N ARG A 142 -5.41 17.05 -4.35
CA ARG A 142 -3.96 16.97 -4.14
C ARG A 142 -3.43 15.54 -4.09
N THR A 143 -2.13 15.41 -4.39
CA THR A 143 -1.35 14.20 -4.13
C THR A 143 -0.23 14.53 -3.16
N ILE A 144 -0.15 13.81 -2.04
CA ILE A 144 0.92 13.97 -1.03
C ILE A 144 1.62 12.62 -0.91
N TYR A 145 2.89 12.57 -1.29
CA TYR A 145 3.68 11.34 -1.15
C TYR A 145 3.89 11.00 0.33
N GLY A 146 3.72 9.73 0.66
CA GLY A 146 3.87 9.20 2.02
C GLY A 146 5.16 8.40 2.18
N SER A 147 5.60 8.24 3.43
CA SER A 147 6.73 7.38 3.79
C SER A 147 6.32 5.99 4.29
N LEU A 148 5.06 5.81 4.64
CA LEU A 148 4.50 4.58 5.20
C LEU A 148 3.24 4.17 4.45
N THR A 149 3.11 2.87 4.16
CA THR A 149 1.89 2.31 3.56
C THR A 149 0.63 2.61 4.37
N THR A 150 0.72 2.49 5.69
CA THR A 150 -0.31 2.94 6.64
C THR A 150 0.34 4.01 7.51
N PRO A 151 -0.07 5.28 7.44
CA PRO A 151 0.48 6.36 8.26
C PRO A 151 0.39 6.07 9.76
N ASP A 152 1.17 6.78 10.57
CA ASP A 152 0.98 6.79 12.02
C ASP A 152 -0.42 7.34 12.38
N PRO A 153 -0.95 7.01 13.57
CA PRO A 153 -2.34 7.37 13.92
C PRO A 153 -2.64 8.86 13.86
N ILE A 154 -1.69 9.71 14.29
CA ILE A 154 -1.91 11.17 14.30
C ILE A 154 -1.99 11.69 12.87
N ALA A 155 -1.04 11.30 12.02
CA ALA A 155 -1.02 11.68 10.62
C ALA A 155 -2.24 11.12 9.87
N LEU A 156 -2.61 9.86 10.12
CA LEU A 156 -3.78 9.23 9.49
C LEU A 156 -5.07 9.99 9.82
N HIS A 157 -5.40 10.17 11.10
CA HIS A 157 -6.65 10.83 11.49
C HIS A 157 -6.69 12.31 11.09
N ARG A 158 -5.54 13.00 11.11
CA ARG A 158 -5.43 14.36 10.57
C ARG A 158 -5.74 14.40 9.07
N GLN A 159 -5.16 13.48 8.27
CA GLN A 159 -5.45 13.39 6.83
C GLN A 159 -6.92 13.07 6.58
N LEU A 160 -7.54 12.17 7.36
CA LEU A 160 -8.96 11.86 7.26
C LEU A 160 -9.83 13.10 7.50
N ASP A 161 -9.52 13.89 8.55
CA ASP A 161 -10.25 15.12 8.89
C ASP A 161 -10.09 16.18 7.79
N GLU A 162 -8.88 16.34 7.25
CA GLU A 162 -8.59 17.28 6.17
C GLU A 162 -9.37 16.94 4.90
N ILE A 163 -9.27 15.69 4.40
CA ILE A 163 -9.96 15.30 3.16
C ILE A 163 -11.48 15.27 3.31
N ALA A 164 -11.99 14.97 4.50
CA ALA A 164 -13.43 15.09 4.78
C ALA A 164 -13.91 16.53 4.70
N ARG A 165 -13.10 17.50 5.18
CA ARG A 165 -13.38 18.95 5.01
C ARG A 165 -13.30 19.39 3.55
N GLU A 166 -12.44 18.75 2.75
CA GLU A 166 -12.32 19.00 1.30
C GLU A 166 -13.48 18.38 0.50
N GLY A 167 -14.43 17.72 1.17
CA GLY A 167 -15.62 17.12 0.54
C GLY A 167 -15.42 15.71 0.02
N VAL A 168 -14.31 15.03 0.34
CA VAL A 168 -14.12 13.61 0.00
C VAL A 168 -15.14 12.77 0.76
N THR A 169 -15.93 11.98 0.03
CA THR A 169 -16.97 11.12 0.56
C THR A 169 -16.53 9.65 0.66
N HIS A 170 -15.63 9.20 -0.23
CA HIS A 170 -15.19 7.81 -0.32
C HIS A 170 -13.67 7.71 -0.21
N LEU A 171 -13.16 6.78 0.60
CA LEU A 171 -11.74 6.54 0.80
C LEU A 171 -11.39 5.06 0.69
N ALA A 172 -10.37 4.74 -0.10
CA ALA A 172 -9.71 3.45 -0.10
C ALA A 172 -8.39 3.55 0.69
N LEU A 173 -8.21 2.70 1.72
CA LEU A 173 -7.08 2.73 2.64
C LEU A 173 -6.28 1.43 2.59
N GLU A 174 -4.96 1.52 2.40
CA GLU A 174 -4.10 0.35 2.55
C GLU A 174 -3.86 0.05 4.04
N ALA A 175 -4.28 -1.15 4.47
CA ALA A 175 -4.07 -1.68 5.82
C ALA A 175 -2.88 -2.66 5.81
N SER A 176 -1.66 -2.15 6.05
CA SER A 176 -0.45 -2.97 6.16
C SER A 176 -0.48 -3.82 7.43
N SER A 177 0.23 -4.97 7.44
CA SER A 177 0.32 -5.80 8.64
C SER A 177 0.91 -5.03 9.83
N HIS A 178 1.94 -4.22 9.61
CA HIS A 178 2.50 -3.32 10.63
C HIS A 178 1.46 -2.31 11.14
N GLY A 179 0.66 -1.71 10.24
CA GLY A 179 -0.37 -0.76 10.61
C GLY A 179 -1.46 -1.40 11.47
N LEU A 180 -1.87 -2.62 11.10
CA LEU A 180 -2.85 -3.40 11.84
C LEU A 180 -2.30 -3.86 13.20
N ASP A 181 -1.10 -4.43 13.25
CA ASP A 181 -0.44 -4.91 14.45
C ASP A 181 -0.14 -3.79 15.46
N GLN A 182 0.23 -2.61 14.94
CA GLN A 182 0.51 -1.42 15.73
C GLN A 182 -0.73 -0.57 16.02
N PHE A 183 -1.94 -1.06 15.78
CA PHE A 183 -3.21 -0.38 16.09
C PHE A 183 -3.39 0.98 15.38
N ARG A 184 -2.72 1.22 14.24
CA ARG A 184 -2.74 2.54 13.58
C ARG A 184 -4.09 2.92 13.00
N LEU A 185 -4.96 1.93 12.71
CA LEU A 185 -6.27 2.12 12.09
C LEU A 185 -7.41 2.16 13.11
N ASP A 186 -7.12 2.02 14.42
CA ASP A 186 -8.18 2.10 15.43
C ASP A 186 -8.81 3.50 15.42
N GLY A 187 -10.13 3.55 15.55
CA GLY A 187 -10.90 4.78 15.40
C GLY A 187 -11.28 5.15 13.96
N VAL A 188 -10.76 4.45 12.94
CA VAL A 188 -11.23 4.60 11.55
C VAL A 188 -12.53 3.84 11.36
N ARG A 189 -13.54 4.48 10.76
CA ARG A 189 -14.87 3.91 10.50
C ARG A 189 -14.85 3.12 9.19
N ILE A 190 -14.41 1.85 9.24
CA ILE A 190 -14.24 1.01 8.07
C ILE A 190 -15.55 0.29 7.73
N ALA A 191 -16.18 0.65 6.62
CA ALA A 191 -17.42 0.06 6.11
C ALA A 191 -17.17 -1.27 5.36
N ALA A 192 -16.00 -1.44 4.74
CA ALA A 192 -15.65 -2.70 4.07
C ALA A 192 -14.17 -3.03 4.23
N GLY A 193 -13.85 -4.30 4.44
CA GLY A 193 -12.50 -4.84 4.47
C GLY A 193 -12.23 -5.72 3.26
N GLY A 194 -11.08 -5.51 2.56
CA GLY A 194 -10.60 -6.33 1.47
C GLY A 194 -9.42 -7.21 1.87
N PHE A 195 -9.38 -8.44 1.39
CA PHE A 195 -8.23 -9.34 1.50
C PHE A 195 -7.83 -9.83 0.12
N THR A 196 -6.56 -9.62 -0.26
CA THR A 196 -6.01 -10.07 -1.54
C THR A 196 -5.38 -11.46 -1.41
N ASN A 197 -4.22 -11.56 -0.79
CA ASN A 197 -3.43 -12.79 -0.69
C ASN A 197 -2.47 -12.77 0.50
N LEU A 198 -1.85 -13.92 0.78
CA LEU A 198 -0.76 -14.03 1.74
C LEU A 198 0.39 -14.82 1.10
N SER A 199 1.58 -14.26 1.17
CA SER A 199 2.83 -14.93 0.87
C SER A 199 3.88 -14.53 1.90
N ARG A 200 5.00 -15.21 1.95
CA ARG A 200 6.07 -14.92 2.94
C ARG A 200 6.65 -13.53 2.68
N ASP A 201 6.44 -12.61 3.61
CA ASP A 201 6.99 -11.25 3.61
C ASP A 201 7.08 -10.71 5.04
N HIS A 202 7.88 -9.67 5.26
CA HIS A 202 8.01 -9.00 6.56
C HIS A 202 8.41 -9.90 7.74
N MET A 203 9.23 -10.93 7.49
CA MET A 203 9.75 -11.82 8.55
C MET A 203 10.88 -11.16 9.38
N ASP A 204 11.29 -9.98 9.01
CA ASP A 204 12.12 -9.07 9.79
C ASP A 204 11.35 -8.40 10.95
N TYR A 205 10.03 -8.35 10.84
CA TYR A 205 9.13 -7.76 11.84
C TYR A 205 8.23 -8.82 12.51
N HIS A 206 7.60 -9.68 11.72
CA HIS A 206 6.75 -10.76 12.24
C HIS A 206 7.59 -12.00 12.52
N PRO A 207 7.47 -12.61 13.71
CA PRO A 207 8.27 -13.79 14.08
C PRO A 207 8.00 -14.99 13.16
N ASP A 208 6.78 -15.11 12.66
CA ASP A 208 6.34 -16.19 11.78
C ASP A 208 5.16 -15.78 10.90
N VAL A 209 4.79 -16.68 9.96
CA VAL A 209 3.67 -16.47 9.03
C VAL A 209 2.31 -16.44 9.75
N ALA A 210 2.18 -17.15 10.87
CA ALA A 210 0.93 -17.19 11.64
C ALA A 210 0.69 -15.83 12.31
N HIS A 211 1.72 -15.22 12.91
CA HIS A 211 1.65 -13.87 13.46
C HIS A 211 1.34 -12.84 12.36
N TYR A 212 1.99 -12.98 11.18
CA TYR A 212 1.74 -12.13 10.03
C TYR A 212 0.29 -12.20 9.54
N LEU A 213 -0.28 -13.42 9.45
CA LEU A 213 -1.69 -13.63 9.13
C LEU A 213 -2.60 -13.03 10.22
N ASN A 214 -2.33 -13.30 11.50
CA ASN A 214 -3.12 -12.79 12.61
C ASN A 214 -3.19 -11.26 12.65
N ALA A 215 -2.08 -10.59 12.36
CA ALA A 215 -2.08 -9.14 12.21
C ALA A 215 -3.08 -8.67 11.14
N LYS A 216 -3.16 -9.36 9.98
CA LYS A 216 -4.11 -9.02 8.91
C LYS A 216 -5.55 -9.37 9.27
N LEU A 217 -5.78 -10.49 9.96
CA LEU A 217 -7.11 -10.91 10.40
C LEU A 217 -7.77 -9.89 11.32
N ARG A 218 -6.97 -9.05 12.00
CA ARG A 218 -7.47 -7.97 12.84
C ARG A 218 -8.38 -6.99 12.09
N LEU A 219 -8.15 -6.76 10.79
CA LEU A 219 -9.06 -5.96 9.96
C LEU A 219 -10.50 -6.47 10.03
N PHE A 220 -10.68 -7.79 9.93
CA PHE A 220 -11.99 -8.44 9.88
C PHE A 220 -12.55 -8.77 11.27
N ARG A 221 -11.68 -9.05 12.26
CA ARG A 221 -12.10 -9.36 13.62
C ARG A 221 -12.50 -8.15 14.43
N ASP A 222 -11.79 -7.00 14.22
CA ASP A 222 -11.87 -5.88 15.15
C ASP A 222 -12.34 -4.57 14.48
N LEU A 223 -11.95 -4.31 13.22
CA LEU A 223 -11.99 -2.96 12.67
C LEU A 223 -13.15 -2.71 11.69
N VAL A 224 -13.52 -3.68 10.86
CA VAL A 224 -14.70 -3.54 9.98
C VAL A 224 -15.94 -3.39 10.84
N ALA A 225 -16.80 -2.42 10.51
CA ALA A 225 -18.08 -2.17 11.20
C ALA A 225 -18.95 -3.44 11.25
N ALA A 226 -19.79 -3.59 12.28
CA ALA A 226 -20.57 -4.79 12.49
C ALA A 226 -21.56 -5.10 11.34
N ASP A 227 -22.04 -4.07 10.66
CA ASP A 227 -22.89 -4.12 9.47
C ASP A 227 -22.09 -4.06 8.16
N GLY A 228 -20.75 -4.08 8.25
CA GLY A 228 -19.84 -3.92 7.14
C GLY A 228 -19.66 -5.16 6.27
N ALA A 229 -18.90 -5.01 5.19
CA ALA A 229 -18.62 -6.07 4.24
C ALA A 229 -17.18 -6.60 4.35
N ALA A 230 -17.00 -7.90 4.13
CA ALA A 230 -15.72 -8.56 3.94
C ALA A 230 -15.60 -9.03 2.49
N VAL A 231 -14.64 -8.48 1.73
CA VAL A 231 -14.33 -8.85 0.36
C VAL A 231 -13.08 -9.70 0.36
N ILE A 232 -13.19 -10.96 -0.06
CA ILE A 232 -12.12 -11.95 0.15
C ILE A 232 -11.80 -12.62 -1.18
N SER A 233 -10.54 -12.48 -1.64
CA SER A 233 -10.04 -13.35 -2.73
C SER A 233 -10.03 -14.79 -2.25
N ALA A 234 -10.79 -15.65 -2.93
CA ALA A 234 -11.04 -17.03 -2.49
C ALA A 234 -10.03 -18.04 -3.03
N ASP A 235 -9.17 -17.64 -3.97
CA ASP A 235 -8.28 -18.55 -4.70
C ASP A 235 -6.98 -18.89 -3.95
N HIS A 236 -6.79 -18.39 -2.71
CA HIS A 236 -5.59 -18.55 -1.90
C HIS A 236 -5.83 -19.43 -0.68
N ASP A 237 -4.85 -20.25 -0.29
CA ASP A 237 -4.93 -21.22 0.83
C ASP A 237 -5.33 -20.58 2.16
N CYS A 238 -4.88 -19.35 2.43
CA CYS A 238 -5.17 -18.64 3.67
C CYS A 238 -6.53 -17.93 3.70
N SER A 239 -7.29 -17.94 2.59
CA SER A 239 -8.58 -17.25 2.48
C SER A 239 -9.62 -17.83 3.45
N GLN A 240 -9.54 -19.12 3.77
CA GLN A 240 -10.42 -19.77 4.73
C GLN A 240 -10.34 -19.14 6.13
N ALA A 241 -9.14 -18.79 6.60
CA ALA A 241 -8.97 -18.14 7.89
C ALA A 241 -9.62 -16.75 7.95
N VAL A 242 -9.57 -16.01 6.80
CA VAL A 242 -10.24 -14.70 6.67
C VAL A 242 -11.76 -14.86 6.63
N ILE A 243 -12.27 -15.86 5.92
CA ILE A 243 -13.70 -16.20 5.86
C ILE A 243 -14.22 -16.53 7.26
N GLU A 244 -13.48 -17.32 8.03
CA GLU A 244 -13.86 -17.67 9.42
C GLU A 244 -13.88 -16.44 10.34
N ALA A 245 -12.87 -15.55 10.22
CA ALA A 245 -12.84 -14.29 10.96
C ALA A 245 -14.04 -13.39 10.63
N ALA A 246 -14.38 -13.26 9.35
CA ALA A 246 -15.53 -12.49 8.88
C ALA A 246 -16.87 -13.10 9.35
N ARG A 247 -17.02 -14.44 9.29
CA ARG A 247 -18.21 -15.17 9.79
C ARG A 247 -18.39 -14.99 11.29
N GLY A 248 -17.32 -15.05 12.07
CA GLY A 248 -17.35 -14.83 13.52
C GLY A 248 -17.92 -13.46 13.90
N ARG A 249 -17.78 -12.46 13.04
CA ARG A 249 -18.34 -11.10 13.18
C ARG A 249 -19.65 -10.90 12.43
N LYS A 250 -20.17 -11.93 11.73
CA LYS A 250 -21.37 -11.86 10.88
C LYS A 250 -21.30 -10.77 9.81
N LEU A 251 -20.09 -10.48 9.30
CA LEU A 251 -19.92 -9.53 8.22
C LEU A 251 -20.59 -10.04 6.94
N ARG A 252 -21.09 -9.12 6.12
CA ARG A 252 -21.58 -9.46 4.78
C ARG A 252 -20.41 -9.89 3.91
N MET A 253 -20.36 -11.12 3.43
CA MET A 253 -19.25 -11.65 2.66
C MET A 253 -19.46 -11.51 1.16
N ILE A 254 -18.45 -11.01 0.46
CA ILE A 254 -18.33 -11.00 -0.99
C ILE A 254 -17.04 -11.73 -1.34
N THR A 255 -17.12 -12.98 -1.78
CA THR A 255 -15.96 -13.73 -2.25
C THR A 255 -15.68 -13.39 -3.71
N VAL A 256 -14.41 -13.25 -4.07
CA VAL A 256 -14.00 -12.98 -5.46
C VAL A 256 -12.97 -14.01 -5.91
N GLY A 257 -12.97 -14.39 -7.20
CA GLY A 257 -11.97 -15.32 -7.74
C GLY A 257 -12.45 -16.16 -8.91
N CYS A 258 -11.64 -17.16 -9.26
CA CYS A 258 -11.91 -18.17 -10.30
C CYS A 258 -12.43 -19.48 -9.71
N LYS A 259 -12.05 -19.79 -8.46
CA LYS A 259 -12.30 -21.04 -7.74
C LYS A 259 -13.25 -20.80 -6.58
N GLY A 260 -14.04 -21.79 -6.21
CA GLY A 260 -14.89 -21.75 -5.04
C GLY A 260 -16.37 -21.96 -5.31
N ASP A 261 -17.16 -21.99 -4.24
CA ASP A 261 -18.62 -22.11 -4.31
C ASP A 261 -19.23 -20.83 -4.85
N ARG A 262 -19.87 -20.94 -6.00
CA ARG A 262 -20.50 -19.82 -6.71
C ARG A 262 -21.84 -19.39 -6.09
N ALA A 263 -22.21 -19.96 -4.96
CA ALA A 263 -23.40 -19.54 -4.21
C ALA A 263 -23.15 -18.18 -3.50
N GLY A 264 -24.18 -17.38 -3.38
CA GLY A 264 -24.18 -16.14 -2.62
C GLY A 264 -23.75 -14.89 -3.39
N GLU A 265 -23.19 -13.92 -2.69
CA GLU A 265 -22.84 -12.57 -3.22
C GLU A 265 -21.43 -12.50 -3.87
N GLY A 266 -20.87 -13.62 -4.31
CA GLY A 266 -19.54 -13.64 -4.92
C GLY A 266 -19.47 -12.96 -6.29
N ILE A 267 -18.25 -12.56 -6.69
CA ILE A 267 -17.90 -12.10 -8.03
C ILE A 267 -16.94 -13.12 -8.63
N TRP A 268 -17.39 -13.85 -9.63
CA TRP A 268 -16.67 -14.98 -10.20
C TRP A 268 -16.19 -14.68 -11.60
N LEU A 269 -14.90 -14.92 -11.86
CA LEU A 269 -14.34 -14.91 -13.20
C LEU A 269 -14.68 -16.23 -13.88
N LEU A 270 -15.46 -16.16 -14.97
CA LEU A 270 -15.84 -17.32 -15.80
C LEU A 270 -14.88 -17.52 -16.97
N GLY A 271 -14.26 -16.44 -17.46
CA GLY A 271 -13.31 -16.46 -18.56
C GLY A 271 -12.57 -15.14 -18.69
N ALA A 272 -11.35 -15.21 -19.20
CA ALA A 272 -10.51 -14.07 -19.50
C ALA A 272 -9.71 -14.33 -20.78
N ASP A 273 -9.82 -13.42 -21.76
CA ASP A 273 -9.10 -13.46 -23.02
C ASP A 273 -8.28 -12.20 -23.22
N ILE A 274 -7.05 -12.33 -23.72
CA ILE A 274 -6.19 -11.18 -24.03
C ILE A 274 -6.75 -10.44 -25.26
N ASP A 275 -6.88 -9.11 -25.14
CA ASP A 275 -7.35 -8.21 -26.18
C ASP A 275 -6.39 -7.00 -26.32
N GLY A 276 -5.30 -7.20 -27.05
CA GLY A 276 -4.22 -6.21 -27.14
C GLY A 276 -3.51 -6.04 -25.80
N LEU A 277 -3.54 -4.85 -25.22
CA LEU A 277 -3.04 -4.53 -23.87
C LEU A 277 -4.16 -4.49 -22.82
N ALA A 278 -5.24 -5.21 -23.07
CA ALA A 278 -6.37 -5.35 -22.18
C ALA A 278 -6.79 -6.81 -22.07
N GLN A 279 -7.79 -7.09 -21.25
CA GLN A 279 -8.36 -8.42 -21.05
C GLN A 279 -9.88 -8.34 -21.15
N LYS A 280 -10.51 -9.15 -21.99
CA LYS A 280 -11.96 -9.35 -22.04
C LYS A 280 -12.33 -10.32 -20.94
N LEU A 281 -13.19 -9.89 -20.03
CA LEU A 281 -13.61 -10.69 -18.89
C LEU A 281 -15.09 -11.05 -19.01
N THR A 282 -15.41 -12.30 -18.68
CA THR A 282 -16.77 -12.73 -18.38
C THR A 282 -16.88 -12.96 -16.88
N LEU A 283 -17.69 -12.13 -16.21
CA LEU A 283 -17.89 -12.16 -14.77
C LEU A 283 -19.29 -12.67 -14.44
N GLN A 284 -19.46 -13.30 -13.28
CA GLN A 284 -20.77 -13.66 -12.74
C GLN A 284 -20.92 -13.05 -11.33
N HIS A 285 -22.09 -12.45 -11.10
CA HIS A 285 -22.49 -11.95 -9.78
C HIS A 285 -23.97 -12.18 -9.55
N ARG A 286 -24.34 -12.81 -8.43
CA ARG A 286 -25.72 -13.18 -8.08
C ARG A 286 -26.46 -13.87 -9.24
N GLY A 287 -25.79 -14.83 -9.90
CA GLY A 287 -26.34 -15.59 -11.02
C GLY A 287 -26.46 -14.86 -12.36
N ARG A 288 -26.08 -13.58 -12.44
CA ARG A 288 -26.08 -12.79 -13.69
C ARG A 288 -24.66 -12.70 -14.25
N ASN A 289 -24.55 -12.82 -15.55
CA ASN A 289 -23.28 -12.66 -16.27
C ASN A 289 -23.11 -11.22 -16.74
N TYR A 290 -21.87 -10.75 -16.68
CA TYR A 290 -21.43 -9.43 -17.13
C TYR A 290 -20.18 -9.60 -17.99
N ALA A 291 -20.16 -8.97 -19.16
CA ALA A 291 -18.97 -8.83 -19.97
C ALA A 291 -18.36 -7.45 -19.71
N THR A 292 -17.05 -7.39 -19.56
CA THR A 292 -16.32 -6.13 -19.38
C THR A 292 -14.92 -6.25 -19.98
N ARG A 293 -14.29 -5.14 -20.34
CA ARG A 293 -12.95 -5.06 -20.87
C ARG A 293 -12.04 -4.34 -19.86
N LEU A 294 -11.13 -5.08 -19.25
CA LEU A 294 -10.17 -4.54 -18.28
C LEU A 294 -8.91 -4.04 -19.03
N PRO A 295 -8.61 -2.74 -19.08
CA PRO A 295 -7.47 -2.18 -19.82
C PRO A 295 -6.15 -2.28 -19.03
N LEU A 296 -5.92 -3.43 -18.42
CA LEU A 296 -4.75 -3.75 -17.60
C LEU A 296 -4.13 -5.08 -18.06
N VAL A 297 -2.82 -5.20 -17.91
CA VAL A 297 -2.07 -6.41 -18.26
C VAL A 297 -1.78 -7.27 -17.03
N GLY A 298 -1.79 -8.60 -17.21
CA GLY A 298 -1.48 -9.56 -16.16
C GLY A 298 -2.70 -10.03 -15.36
N GLU A 299 -2.76 -11.36 -15.12
CA GLU A 299 -3.89 -12.01 -14.42
C GLU A 299 -4.11 -11.47 -13.00
N PHE A 300 -3.02 -11.16 -12.28
CA PHE A 300 -3.13 -10.62 -10.92
C PHE A 300 -3.86 -9.25 -10.87
N GLN A 301 -3.90 -8.51 -11.98
CA GLN A 301 -4.67 -7.26 -12.05
C GLN A 301 -6.16 -7.53 -12.16
N ILE A 302 -6.57 -8.68 -12.73
CA ILE A 302 -7.98 -9.12 -12.69
C ILE A 302 -8.39 -9.32 -11.24
N GLU A 303 -7.61 -10.09 -10.46
CA GLU A 303 -7.88 -10.32 -9.03
C GLU A 303 -8.00 -9.00 -8.25
N ASN A 304 -7.02 -8.09 -8.45
CA ASN A 304 -7.04 -6.76 -7.82
C ASN A 304 -8.31 -5.98 -8.20
N ALA A 305 -8.71 -5.99 -9.48
CA ALA A 305 -9.91 -5.32 -9.96
C ALA A 305 -11.20 -5.93 -9.37
N LEU A 306 -11.26 -7.26 -9.23
CA LEU A 306 -12.41 -7.95 -8.61
C LEU A 306 -12.52 -7.62 -7.12
N VAL A 307 -11.40 -7.56 -6.38
CA VAL A 307 -11.42 -7.12 -4.97
C VAL A 307 -11.88 -5.67 -4.87
N ALA A 308 -11.40 -4.78 -5.73
CA ALA A 308 -11.82 -3.37 -5.76
C ALA A 308 -13.32 -3.22 -6.11
N ALA A 309 -13.80 -3.99 -7.10
CA ALA A 309 -15.22 -4.06 -7.45
C ALA A 309 -16.06 -4.57 -6.27
N GLY A 310 -15.59 -5.61 -5.58
CA GLY A 310 -16.22 -6.13 -4.37
C GLY A 310 -16.31 -5.09 -3.27
N LEU A 311 -15.26 -4.28 -3.05
CA LEU A 311 -15.28 -3.18 -2.07
C LEU A 311 -16.29 -2.10 -2.44
N ALA A 312 -16.39 -1.73 -3.71
CA ALA A 312 -17.38 -0.76 -4.18
C ALA A 312 -18.82 -1.30 -4.02
N ILE A 313 -19.08 -2.56 -4.40
CA ILE A 313 -20.39 -3.22 -4.19
C ILE A 313 -20.66 -3.40 -2.69
N GLY A 314 -19.64 -3.80 -1.92
CA GLY A 314 -19.71 -3.98 -0.47
C GLY A 314 -20.08 -2.70 0.28
N THR A 315 -19.77 -1.55 -0.27
CA THR A 315 -20.10 -0.22 0.27
C THR A 315 -21.34 0.41 -0.38
N GLY A 316 -22.12 -0.36 -1.15
CA GLY A 316 -23.44 0.06 -1.63
C GLY A 316 -23.50 0.48 -3.10
N SER A 317 -22.42 0.42 -3.87
CA SER A 317 -22.44 0.75 -5.30
C SER A 317 -23.19 -0.32 -6.09
N GLU A 318 -23.89 0.10 -7.15
CA GLU A 318 -24.67 -0.80 -8.01
C GLU A 318 -23.75 -1.69 -8.87
N PRO A 319 -23.90 -3.03 -8.87
CA PRO A 319 -22.96 -3.95 -9.53
C PRO A 319 -22.74 -3.70 -11.02
N ARG A 320 -23.78 -3.40 -11.79
CA ARG A 320 -23.68 -3.15 -13.23
C ARG A 320 -22.80 -1.93 -13.51
N SER A 321 -23.00 -0.87 -12.75
CA SER A 321 -22.22 0.37 -12.87
C SER A 321 -20.77 0.16 -12.43
N VAL A 322 -20.55 -0.66 -11.40
CA VAL A 322 -19.19 -1.04 -10.94
C VAL A 322 -18.46 -1.82 -12.03
N PHE A 323 -19.10 -2.84 -12.64
CA PHE A 323 -18.44 -3.63 -13.70
C PHE A 323 -18.19 -2.79 -14.97
N ALA A 324 -19.07 -1.86 -15.32
CA ALA A 324 -18.82 -0.92 -16.41
C ALA A 324 -17.64 0.04 -16.09
N ALA A 325 -17.45 0.42 -14.83
CA ALA A 325 -16.32 1.27 -14.42
C ALA A 325 -14.96 0.57 -14.58
N LEU A 326 -14.90 -0.78 -14.57
CA LEU A 326 -13.66 -1.53 -14.79
C LEU A 326 -13.03 -1.25 -16.16
N GLU A 327 -13.81 -0.87 -17.17
CA GLU A 327 -13.35 -0.54 -18.52
C GLU A 327 -12.52 0.74 -18.59
N HIS A 328 -12.52 1.52 -17.52
CA HIS A 328 -11.83 2.80 -17.40
C HIS A 328 -10.71 2.81 -16.36
N LEU A 329 -10.33 1.63 -15.85
CA LEU A 329 -9.26 1.55 -14.87
C LEU A 329 -7.90 1.82 -15.51
N GLU A 330 -7.11 2.59 -14.80
CA GLU A 330 -5.70 2.84 -15.08
C GLU A 330 -4.83 2.13 -14.05
N GLY A 331 -3.65 1.66 -14.46
CA GLY A 331 -2.68 1.05 -13.57
C GLY A 331 -2.35 1.97 -12.39
N ALA A 332 -2.21 1.40 -11.20
CA ALA A 332 -1.74 2.17 -10.06
C ALA A 332 -0.28 2.58 -10.29
N LYS A 333 0.09 3.82 -9.89
CA LYS A 333 1.42 4.38 -10.13
C LYS A 333 2.52 3.43 -9.69
N GLY A 334 3.39 3.03 -10.63
CA GLY A 334 4.49 2.11 -10.41
C GLY A 334 4.09 0.67 -10.08
N ARG A 335 2.91 0.20 -10.51
CA ARG A 335 2.42 -1.18 -10.32
C ARG A 335 1.99 -1.79 -11.65
N LEU A 336 2.97 -2.26 -12.42
CA LEU A 336 2.81 -2.69 -13.81
C LEU A 336 2.05 -1.63 -14.62
N GLU A 337 2.40 -0.39 -14.39
CA GLU A 337 1.78 0.79 -14.97
C GLU A 337 2.32 1.01 -16.39
N ARG A 338 1.44 1.12 -17.37
CA ARG A 338 1.82 1.54 -18.72
C ARG A 338 2.10 3.03 -18.71
N VAL A 339 3.35 3.42 -18.97
CA VAL A 339 3.81 4.81 -18.88
C VAL A 339 4.14 5.43 -20.25
N GLY A 340 4.12 4.64 -21.31
CA GLY A 340 4.40 5.12 -22.66
C GLY A 340 4.46 4.01 -23.69
N GLU A 341 4.85 4.40 -24.90
CA GLU A 341 5.01 3.52 -26.06
C GLU A 341 6.09 4.05 -26.99
N ARG A 342 6.89 3.16 -27.58
CA ARG A 342 7.86 3.50 -28.62
C ARG A 342 7.75 2.49 -29.77
N ASN A 343 7.52 2.96 -31.01
CA ASN A 343 7.35 2.12 -32.19
C ASN A 343 6.29 1.02 -32.04
N GLY A 344 5.20 1.26 -31.30
CA GLY A 344 4.19 0.26 -30.99
C GLY A 344 4.59 -0.72 -29.86
N ALA A 345 5.76 -0.56 -29.24
CA ALA A 345 6.21 -1.32 -28.08
C ALA A 345 5.80 -0.63 -26.78
N PRO A 346 4.96 -1.24 -25.94
CA PRO A 346 4.54 -0.63 -24.67
C PRO A 346 5.68 -0.64 -23.65
N ILE A 347 5.68 0.40 -22.79
CA ILE A 347 6.64 0.61 -21.71
C ILE A 347 5.90 0.59 -20.39
N PHE A 348 6.37 -0.25 -19.47
CA PHE A 348 5.79 -0.43 -18.14
C PHE A 348 6.78 -0.09 -17.04
N VAL A 349 6.27 0.49 -15.94
CA VAL A 349 7.01 0.74 -14.70
C VAL A 349 6.40 -0.09 -13.57
N ASP A 350 7.26 -0.79 -12.81
CA ASP A 350 6.84 -1.61 -11.67
C ASP A 350 7.78 -1.46 -10.46
N TYR A 351 7.21 -1.63 -9.27
CA TYR A 351 7.93 -1.62 -7.99
C TYR A 351 8.60 -2.97 -7.66
N ALA A 352 8.65 -3.91 -8.57
CA ALA A 352 9.23 -5.24 -8.38
C ALA A 352 10.74 -5.16 -8.04
N HIS A 353 11.05 -5.22 -6.74
CA HIS A 353 12.39 -5.11 -6.15
C HIS A 353 12.79 -6.37 -5.36
N LYS A 354 12.01 -7.46 -5.49
CA LYS A 354 12.23 -8.78 -4.89
C LYS A 354 12.16 -9.84 -5.97
N PRO A 355 12.84 -11.01 -5.80
CA PRO A 355 12.83 -12.09 -6.80
C PRO A 355 11.44 -12.48 -7.29
N ASP A 356 10.53 -12.86 -6.39
CA ASP A 356 9.17 -13.29 -6.75
C ASP A 356 8.35 -12.21 -7.46
N ALA A 357 8.53 -10.94 -7.05
CA ALA A 357 7.81 -9.83 -7.68
C ALA A 357 8.32 -9.59 -9.11
N LEU A 358 9.64 -9.68 -9.34
CA LEU A 358 10.23 -9.54 -10.66
C LEU A 358 9.79 -10.68 -11.60
N ALA A 359 9.80 -11.92 -11.10
CA ALA A 359 9.30 -13.07 -11.84
C ALA A 359 7.84 -12.88 -12.28
N LYS A 360 6.96 -12.52 -11.34
CA LYS A 360 5.54 -12.28 -11.61
C LYS A 360 5.31 -11.14 -12.60
N ALA A 361 6.06 -10.04 -12.51
CA ALA A 361 5.93 -8.91 -13.43
C ALA A 361 6.35 -9.29 -14.85
N LEU A 362 7.47 -10.01 -15.00
CA LEU A 362 7.95 -10.50 -16.30
C LEU A 362 6.99 -11.54 -16.90
N GLN A 363 6.55 -12.52 -16.13
CA GLN A 363 5.57 -13.54 -16.56
C GLN A 363 4.24 -12.90 -16.97
N ALA A 364 3.78 -11.90 -16.25
CA ALA A 364 2.56 -11.16 -16.58
C ALA A 364 2.67 -10.39 -17.90
N LEU A 365 3.86 -9.90 -18.26
CA LEU A 365 4.10 -9.17 -19.52
C LEU A 365 4.42 -10.11 -20.70
N ARG A 366 4.92 -11.32 -20.44
CA ARG A 366 5.35 -12.25 -21.50
C ARG A 366 4.30 -12.47 -22.58
N PRO A 367 2.99 -12.68 -22.29
CA PRO A 367 1.97 -12.87 -23.32
C PRO A 367 1.74 -11.65 -24.22
N TYR A 368 2.13 -10.48 -23.77
CA TYR A 368 1.95 -9.20 -24.50
C TYR A 368 3.17 -8.81 -25.35
N ALA A 369 4.32 -9.41 -25.10
CA ALA A 369 5.53 -9.22 -25.89
C ALA A 369 5.54 -10.23 -27.06
N LYS A 370 5.16 -9.77 -28.26
CA LYS A 370 5.10 -10.61 -29.46
C LYS A 370 6.49 -10.95 -30.02
N ARG A 371 7.51 -10.15 -29.67
CA ARG A 371 8.90 -10.32 -30.09
C ARG A 371 9.81 -10.44 -28.86
N LYS A 372 10.29 -9.35 -28.29
CA LYS A 372 11.20 -9.34 -27.15
C LYS A 372 10.55 -8.73 -25.93
N LEU A 373 10.75 -9.36 -24.78
CA LEU A 373 10.54 -8.75 -23.48
C LEU A 373 11.89 -8.22 -22.98
N VAL A 374 11.97 -6.90 -22.84
CA VAL A 374 13.16 -6.18 -22.35
C VAL A 374 12.94 -5.81 -20.89
N VAL A 375 13.96 -5.99 -20.04
CA VAL A 375 13.89 -5.54 -18.64
C VAL A 375 15.07 -4.63 -18.27
N VAL A 376 14.77 -3.54 -17.57
CA VAL A 376 15.75 -2.66 -16.91
C VAL A 376 15.49 -2.74 -15.41
N PHE A 377 16.49 -3.16 -14.63
CA PHE A 377 16.34 -3.24 -13.19
C PHE A 377 17.67 -3.14 -12.44
N GLY A 378 17.60 -2.88 -11.14
CA GLY A 378 18.71 -2.91 -10.21
C GLY A 378 18.30 -3.44 -8.84
N ALA A 379 19.19 -3.36 -7.87
CA ALA A 379 18.94 -3.73 -6.49
C ALA A 379 19.45 -2.65 -5.52
N GLY A 380 18.75 -2.49 -4.39
CA GLY A 380 19.16 -1.54 -3.35
C GLY A 380 20.35 -2.06 -2.52
N GLY A 381 21.23 -1.12 -2.10
CA GLY A 381 22.23 -1.32 -1.08
C GLY A 381 21.64 -1.28 0.34
N ASP A 382 22.43 -1.69 1.34
CA ASP A 382 22.05 -1.79 2.77
C ASP A 382 20.76 -2.61 2.97
N ARG A 383 20.58 -3.65 2.17
CA ARG A 383 19.44 -4.57 2.15
C ARG A 383 19.95 -6.00 1.93
N ASP A 384 19.03 -6.95 1.86
CA ASP A 384 19.34 -8.34 1.58
C ASP A 384 20.17 -8.48 0.28
N ALA A 385 21.46 -8.77 0.42
CA ALA A 385 22.38 -8.97 -0.71
C ALA A 385 22.12 -10.33 -1.41
N GLY A 386 21.57 -11.31 -0.69
CA GLY A 386 21.28 -12.65 -1.24
C GLY A 386 20.25 -12.65 -2.35
N LYS A 387 19.39 -11.64 -2.42
CA LYS A 387 18.39 -11.51 -3.51
C LYS A 387 19.01 -11.10 -4.85
N ARG A 388 20.20 -10.49 -4.88
CA ARG A 388 20.82 -9.92 -6.09
C ARG A 388 21.05 -10.98 -7.18
N PRO A 389 21.77 -12.09 -6.91
CA PRO A 389 21.94 -13.15 -7.92
C PRO A 389 20.61 -13.83 -8.28
N LEU A 390 19.66 -13.96 -7.33
CA LEU A 390 18.35 -14.53 -7.63
C LEU A 390 17.57 -13.66 -8.63
N MET A 391 17.58 -12.34 -8.45
CA MET A 391 16.96 -11.41 -9.39
C MET A 391 17.64 -11.44 -10.77
N GLY A 392 18.97 -11.58 -10.80
CA GLY A 392 19.75 -11.75 -12.05
C GLY A 392 19.33 -13.00 -12.82
N ALA A 393 19.26 -14.14 -12.13
CA ALA A 393 18.82 -15.42 -12.74
C ALA A 393 17.38 -15.34 -13.26
N ILE A 394 16.46 -14.80 -12.46
CA ILE A 394 15.05 -14.62 -12.85
C ILE A 394 14.91 -13.71 -14.08
N ALA A 395 15.66 -12.62 -14.13
CA ALA A 395 15.63 -11.73 -15.29
C ALA A 395 16.14 -12.43 -16.56
N ALA A 396 17.25 -13.18 -16.47
CA ALA A 396 17.81 -13.94 -17.60
C ALA A 396 16.91 -15.09 -18.07
N GLU A 397 16.13 -15.68 -17.16
CA GLU A 397 15.18 -16.77 -17.49
C GLU A 397 13.89 -16.25 -18.15
N ASN A 398 13.40 -15.08 -17.75
CA ASN A 398 12.06 -14.62 -18.12
C ASN A 398 12.05 -13.45 -19.13
N ALA A 399 13.21 -12.84 -19.43
CA ALA A 399 13.33 -11.75 -20.40
C ALA A 399 14.33 -12.09 -21.51
N ASP A 400 14.08 -11.55 -22.72
CA ASP A 400 14.95 -11.74 -23.89
C ASP A 400 16.14 -10.77 -23.92
N SER A 401 16.03 -9.65 -23.22
CA SER A 401 17.08 -8.63 -23.09
C SER A 401 17.06 -8.04 -21.68
N VAL A 402 18.21 -8.06 -21.04
CA VAL A 402 18.37 -7.61 -19.65
C VAL A 402 19.38 -6.48 -19.59
N ILE A 403 18.99 -5.38 -18.95
CA ILE A 403 19.89 -4.26 -18.63
C ILE A 403 19.93 -4.11 -17.10
N VAL A 404 21.12 -4.30 -16.51
CA VAL A 404 21.36 -4.12 -15.08
C VAL A 404 21.84 -2.71 -14.82
N THR A 405 21.19 -2.00 -13.89
CA THR A 405 21.47 -0.59 -13.58
C THR A 405 21.44 -0.32 -12.08
N ASP A 406 21.71 0.92 -11.66
CA ASP A 406 21.61 1.34 -10.27
C ASP A 406 20.13 1.51 -9.86
N ASP A 407 19.84 1.13 -8.61
CA ASP A 407 18.58 1.45 -7.92
C ASP A 407 18.87 2.51 -6.84
N ASN A 408 18.85 2.17 -5.57
CA ASN A 408 19.26 2.99 -4.43
C ASN A 408 20.51 2.38 -3.80
N PRO A 409 21.75 2.71 -4.24
CA PRO A 409 22.96 2.08 -3.72
C PRO A 409 23.20 2.38 -2.23
N ARG A 410 22.65 3.46 -1.69
CA ARG A 410 22.84 3.90 -0.30
C ARG A 410 24.32 4.00 0.06
N SER A 411 24.79 3.33 1.13
CA SER A 411 26.19 3.36 1.55
C SER A 411 27.09 2.38 0.79
N GLU A 412 26.52 1.44 0.01
CA GLU A 412 27.29 0.43 -0.73
C GLU A 412 27.85 0.97 -2.06
N ASN A 413 28.94 0.38 -2.52
CA ASN A 413 29.47 0.64 -3.87
C ASN A 413 28.49 0.07 -4.93
N PRO A 414 27.93 0.89 -5.83
CA PRO A 414 26.97 0.45 -6.84
C PRO A 414 27.54 -0.59 -7.81
N ASP A 415 28.83 -0.54 -8.15
CA ASP A 415 29.46 -1.52 -9.03
C ASP A 415 29.42 -2.94 -8.44
N LEU A 416 29.61 -3.06 -7.13
CA LEU A 416 29.53 -4.36 -6.44
C LEU A 416 28.10 -4.92 -6.43
N ILE A 417 27.10 -4.03 -6.32
CA ILE A 417 25.70 -4.44 -6.39
C ILE A 417 25.37 -4.97 -7.79
N ARG A 418 25.76 -4.24 -8.85
CA ARG A 418 25.54 -4.67 -10.23
C ARG A 418 26.28 -5.95 -10.56
N SER A 419 27.55 -6.05 -10.16
CA SER A 419 28.37 -7.27 -10.36
C SER A 419 27.72 -8.51 -9.75
N ALA A 420 27.12 -8.40 -8.54
CA ALA A 420 26.41 -9.51 -7.89
C ALA A 420 25.16 -9.96 -8.67
N ILE A 421 24.48 -9.05 -9.36
CA ILE A 421 23.34 -9.38 -10.23
C ILE A 421 23.85 -10.03 -11.52
N LEU A 422 24.86 -9.43 -12.16
CA LEU A 422 25.44 -9.88 -13.44
C LEU A 422 26.04 -11.27 -13.35
N ALA A 423 26.56 -11.67 -12.20
CA ALA A 423 27.10 -13.01 -11.97
C ALA A 423 26.10 -14.13 -12.32
N ALA A 424 24.78 -13.87 -12.16
CA ALA A 424 23.71 -14.81 -12.48
C ALA A 424 22.89 -14.41 -13.72
N ALA A 425 23.07 -13.19 -14.24
CA ALA A 425 22.36 -12.68 -15.43
C ALA A 425 23.24 -12.78 -16.68
N LYS A 426 23.51 -14.00 -17.15
CA LYS A 426 24.38 -14.23 -18.33
C LYS A 426 23.81 -13.51 -19.56
N GLY A 427 24.66 -12.74 -20.25
CA GLY A 427 24.30 -11.96 -21.43
C GLY A 427 23.62 -10.62 -21.15
N ALA A 428 23.43 -10.26 -19.88
CA ALA A 428 22.90 -8.94 -19.51
C ALA A 428 23.92 -7.84 -19.83
N ARG A 429 23.39 -6.67 -20.23
CA ARG A 429 24.19 -5.45 -20.43
C ARG A 429 24.22 -4.67 -19.11
N GLU A 430 25.38 -4.14 -18.77
CA GLU A 430 25.55 -3.23 -17.64
C GLU A 430 25.50 -1.77 -18.09
N ILE A 431 24.66 -0.95 -17.44
CA ILE A 431 24.63 0.51 -17.60
C ILE A 431 24.32 1.09 -16.22
N GLY A 432 25.34 1.64 -15.53
CA GLY A 432 25.19 2.13 -14.16
C GLY A 432 24.18 3.27 -14.02
N ASP A 433 24.28 4.31 -14.87
CA ASP A 433 23.33 5.40 -14.89
C ASP A 433 21.93 4.91 -15.32
N ARG A 434 20.97 5.04 -14.39
CA ARG A 434 19.61 4.53 -14.62
C ARG A 434 18.84 5.27 -15.71
N ALA A 435 19.06 6.58 -15.85
CA ALA A 435 18.43 7.36 -16.94
C ALA A 435 18.98 6.93 -18.29
N GLU A 436 20.30 6.71 -18.39
CA GLU A 436 20.96 6.17 -19.58
C GLU A 436 20.47 4.75 -19.92
N ALA A 437 20.33 3.89 -18.90
CA ALA A 437 19.83 2.53 -19.07
C ALA A 437 18.41 2.53 -19.67
N ILE A 438 17.52 3.36 -19.12
CA ILE A 438 16.13 3.53 -19.61
C ILE A 438 16.13 4.10 -21.04
N ARG A 439 16.91 5.15 -21.30
CA ARG A 439 17.01 5.76 -22.64
C ARG A 439 17.52 4.75 -23.67
N THR A 440 18.54 3.97 -23.32
CA THR A 440 19.12 2.94 -24.19
C THR A 440 18.11 1.85 -24.48
N ALA A 441 17.37 1.36 -23.47
CA ALA A 441 16.33 0.38 -23.65
C ALA A 441 15.24 0.89 -24.60
N ILE A 442 14.73 2.09 -24.38
CA ILE A 442 13.68 2.72 -25.21
C ILE A 442 14.14 2.95 -26.66
N ALA A 443 15.38 3.39 -26.85
CA ALA A 443 15.93 3.62 -28.18
C ALA A 443 16.03 2.32 -29.02
N GLY A 444 16.22 1.19 -28.37
CA GLY A 444 16.34 -0.13 -29.02
C GLY A 444 15.01 -0.87 -29.22
N LEU A 445 13.86 -0.31 -28.84
CA LEU A 445 12.56 -0.97 -28.96
C LEU A 445 12.09 -1.00 -30.43
N GLU A 446 11.63 -2.17 -30.84
CA GLU A 446 11.04 -2.43 -32.16
C GLU A 446 9.57 -2.88 -32.02
N PRO A 447 8.79 -2.82 -33.10
CA PRO A 447 7.40 -3.27 -33.09
C PRO A 447 7.26 -4.71 -32.58
N GLY A 448 6.38 -4.92 -31.59
CA GLY A 448 6.16 -6.22 -30.97
C GLY A 448 7.01 -6.50 -29.73
N ASP A 449 7.95 -5.61 -29.37
CA ASP A 449 8.65 -5.66 -28.09
C ASP A 449 7.74 -5.17 -26.94
N ALA A 450 8.15 -5.47 -25.69
CA ALA A 450 7.62 -4.82 -24.50
C ALA A 450 8.79 -4.51 -23.55
N LEU A 451 8.74 -3.38 -22.84
CA LEU A 451 9.75 -2.98 -21.88
C LEU A 451 9.17 -2.93 -20.45
N LEU A 452 9.86 -3.58 -19.52
CA LEU A 452 9.64 -3.44 -18.08
C LEU A 452 10.80 -2.67 -17.44
N ILE A 453 10.50 -1.59 -16.74
CA ILE A 453 11.42 -0.88 -15.86
C ILE A 453 11.03 -1.21 -14.42
N ALA A 454 11.87 -1.97 -13.72
CA ALA A 454 11.55 -2.54 -12.42
C ALA A 454 12.45 -2.01 -11.29
N GLY A 455 11.92 -2.01 -10.05
CA GLY A 455 12.60 -1.68 -8.81
C GLY A 455 12.04 -0.45 -8.11
N LYS A 456 12.02 0.72 -8.75
CA LYS A 456 11.64 2.00 -8.14
C LYS A 456 10.13 2.27 -8.16
N GLY A 457 9.44 1.84 -9.20
CA GLY A 457 7.99 2.05 -9.29
C GLY A 457 7.61 3.53 -9.15
N HIS A 458 6.91 3.87 -8.06
CA HIS A 458 6.42 5.22 -7.76
C HIS A 458 7.46 6.14 -7.10
N GLU A 459 8.66 5.67 -6.78
CA GLU A 459 9.70 6.46 -6.11
C GLU A 459 10.12 7.67 -6.95
N THR A 460 10.37 8.80 -6.28
CA THR A 460 10.78 10.07 -6.90
C THR A 460 12.19 10.51 -6.49
N GLY A 461 12.97 9.58 -5.95
CA GLY A 461 14.34 9.82 -5.51
C GLY A 461 15.25 8.61 -5.70
N GLN A 462 16.56 8.86 -5.79
CA GLN A 462 17.61 7.86 -5.75
C GLN A 462 18.53 8.15 -4.56
N ILE A 463 18.67 7.17 -3.65
CA ILE A 463 19.47 7.32 -2.43
C ILE A 463 20.90 6.88 -2.74
N VAL A 464 21.84 7.85 -2.65
CA VAL A 464 23.29 7.65 -2.85
C VAL A 464 24.03 8.20 -1.64
N GLY A 465 24.71 7.36 -0.89
CA GLY A 465 25.26 7.73 0.41
C GLY A 465 24.16 8.22 1.36
N ASN A 466 24.35 9.41 1.90
CA ASN A 466 23.39 10.09 2.78
C ASN A 466 22.47 11.07 2.04
N SER A 467 22.55 11.13 0.72
CA SER A 467 21.79 12.08 -0.11
C SER A 467 20.67 11.38 -0.88
N THR A 468 19.54 12.05 -1.05
CA THR A 468 18.47 11.63 -1.96
C THR A 468 18.49 12.56 -3.17
N LEU A 469 18.90 12.04 -4.31
CA LEU A 469 18.91 12.75 -5.58
C LEU A 469 17.52 12.68 -6.21
N PRO A 470 16.96 13.76 -6.77
CA PRO A 470 15.70 13.71 -7.52
C PRO A 470 15.83 12.75 -8.71
N PHE A 471 14.98 11.74 -8.77
CA PHE A 471 14.93 10.78 -9.87
C PHE A 471 13.59 10.03 -9.89
N SER A 472 13.01 9.86 -11.07
CA SER A 472 11.79 9.09 -11.27
C SER A 472 11.89 8.31 -12.58
N ASP A 473 11.51 7.03 -12.57
CA ASP A 473 11.42 6.21 -13.79
C ASP A 473 10.44 6.81 -14.80
N HIS A 474 9.34 7.42 -14.34
CA HIS A 474 8.36 8.10 -15.18
C HIS A 474 8.97 9.29 -15.93
N ASP A 475 9.74 10.14 -15.23
CA ASP A 475 10.39 11.30 -15.81
C ASP A 475 11.47 10.89 -16.82
N ALA A 476 12.22 9.83 -16.49
CA ALA A 476 13.22 9.26 -17.40
C ALA A 476 12.59 8.71 -18.69
N VAL A 477 11.45 8.03 -18.60
CA VAL A 477 10.68 7.56 -19.77
C VAL A 477 10.16 8.72 -20.57
N THR A 478 9.52 9.71 -19.92
CA THR A 478 8.99 10.91 -20.60
C THR A 478 10.09 11.64 -21.36
N SER A 479 11.25 11.82 -20.72
CA SER A 479 12.41 12.46 -21.35
C SER A 479 12.97 11.66 -22.52
N ALA A 480 12.99 10.32 -22.43
CA ALA A 480 13.49 9.45 -23.49
C ALA A 480 12.53 9.36 -24.69
N LEU A 481 11.23 9.59 -24.48
CA LEU A 481 10.20 9.63 -25.53
C LEU A 481 10.05 11.00 -26.19
N ALA A 482 10.54 12.07 -25.54
CA ALA A 482 10.49 13.41 -26.10
C ALA A 482 11.23 13.48 -27.45
N PRO A 483 10.71 14.21 -28.45
CA PRO A 483 11.43 14.46 -29.69
C PRO A 483 12.79 15.08 -29.38
N ARG A 484 13.87 14.55 -29.96
CA ARG A 484 15.16 15.24 -29.89
C ARG A 484 14.99 16.59 -30.62
N VAL A 485 15.08 17.67 -29.87
CA VAL A 485 15.26 19.00 -30.46
C VAL A 485 16.60 18.94 -31.17
N ALA A 486 16.56 19.01 -32.50
CA ALA A 486 17.75 18.95 -33.36
C ALA A 486 18.58 20.21 -33.19
#